data_75fcd4b38cbbe759f6e1d1375f53242c
#
_entry.id   75fcd4b38cbbe759f6e1d1375f53242c
#
_cell.length_a   1.000
_cell.length_b   1.000
_cell.length_c   1.000
_cell.angle_alpha   90.00
_cell.angle_beta   90.00
_cell.angle_gamma   90.00
#
_symmetry.space_group_name_H-M   'P 1'
#
loop_
_entity.id
_entity.type
_entity.pdbx_description
1 polymer ?
#
loop_
_entity_poly.entity_id
_entity_poly.type
_entity_poly.pdbx_seq_one_letter_code
_entity_poly.pdbx_strand_id
1 'polypeptide(L)'
;MFVGQLADCGGVLKSQDKIGVTFHGVRGSTPCHSDATVKYGGNTSCVSLAIPGHDPILFDMGTGLRYFGLGQANDGTFRGHCLLSHLHWDHTQGLPFFTPILHTGAEFDIYGPPQEDGRTVRDVLYATIRPPLFPIELTQFPGIIRFHDVTDNDFTIGASAAASASADADVADVGNVTVKARLIPHVGPTCGYRVTWNGTSIAYLSDHQMPYDGSMSASPAALELIDGCDLVIHDSQYLSAEFAHKSTWGHCTAEYAVWLAAEAGAKRLALFHHDPTRCDDAVDYVTKVARGIGERSGVEVFAASEGLTIQV
;
A
#
# COMPACT_ATOMS: atom_id res chain seq x y z
N MET A 1 11.47 27.96 49.01
CA MET A 1 10.34 27.16 48.52
C MET A 1 10.23 27.41 47.04
N PHE A 2 10.94 26.61 46.21
CA PHE A 2 10.92 26.72 44.76
C PHE A 2 9.99 25.63 44.26
N VAL A 3 8.88 26.02 43.65
CA VAL A 3 7.98 25.11 42.92
C VAL A 3 8.42 25.13 41.47
N GLY A 4 9.07 24.02 41.04
CA GLY A 4 9.42 23.78 39.66
C GLY A 4 8.18 23.37 38.88
N GLN A 5 7.82 24.17 37.87
CA GLN A 5 6.87 23.78 36.82
C GLN A 5 7.50 22.70 35.95
N LEU A 6 6.93 21.50 35.97
CA LEU A 6 7.13 20.47 34.95
C LEU A 6 6.42 20.94 33.69
N ALA A 7 7.17 21.20 32.63
CA ALA A 7 6.64 21.47 31.31
C ALA A 7 6.03 20.15 30.76
N ASP A 8 4.75 20.18 30.51
CA ASP A 8 3.99 19.14 29.84
C ASP A 8 4.32 19.19 28.34
N CYS A 9 5.16 18.29 27.87
CA CYS A 9 5.55 18.14 26.46
C CYS A 9 4.64 17.16 25.71
N GLY A 10 3.36 17.15 26.04
CA GLY A 10 2.33 16.42 25.30
C GLY A 10 1.69 17.30 24.22
N GLY A 11 2.42 17.59 23.14
CA GLY A 11 1.84 18.25 21.97
C GLY A 11 0.77 17.34 21.34
N VAL A 12 -0.51 17.69 21.48
CA VAL A 12 -1.60 17.08 20.69
C VAL A 12 -1.33 17.44 19.23
N LEU A 13 -0.91 16.46 18.41
CA LEU A 13 -0.74 16.62 16.97
C LEU A 13 -2.04 17.19 16.38
N LYS A 14 -1.95 18.34 15.71
CA LYS A 14 -3.08 18.95 14.99
C LYS A 14 -3.44 18.02 13.84
N SER A 15 -4.69 18.00 13.39
CA SER A 15 -5.16 17.16 12.27
C SER A 15 -4.41 17.40 10.95
N GLN A 16 -3.65 18.47 10.87
CA GLN A 16 -2.76 18.82 9.74
C GLN A 16 -1.43 18.07 9.74
N ASP A 17 -1.12 17.28 10.78
CA ASP A 17 0.15 16.56 10.92
C ASP A 17 -0.02 15.04 10.76
N LYS A 18 -1.14 14.58 10.21
CA LYS A 18 -1.47 13.15 10.06
C LYS A 18 -1.53 12.71 8.62
N ILE A 19 -1.13 11.47 8.37
CA ILE A 19 -1.28 10.80 7.08
C ILE A 19 -2.67 10.15 7.02
N GLY A 20 -3.48 10.56 6.03
CA GLY A 20 -4.74 9.88 5.72
C GLY A 20 -4.45 8.63 4.88
N VAL A 21 -4.89 7.46 5.35
CA VAL A 21 -4.77 6.18 4.62
C VAL A 21 -6.14 5.72 4.19
N THR A 22 -6.38 5.59 2.89
CA THR A 22 -7.68 5.13 2.35
C THR A 22 -7.50 3.85 1.53
N PHE A 23 -8.30 2.84 1.82
CA PHE A 23 -8.30 1.57 1.11
C PHE A 23 -9.33 1.60 -0.01
N HIS A 24 -8.90 1.45 -1.27
CA HIS A 24 -9.76 1.46 -2.47
C HIS A 24 -9.99 0.07 -3.04
N GLY A 25 -9.15 -0.88 -2.68
CA GLY A 25 -9.24 -2.29 -3.02
C GLY A 25 -8.40 -3.11 -2.06
N VAL A 26 -8.93 -4.23 -1.59
CA VAL A 26 -8.37 -5.02 -0.47
C VAL A 26 -8.29 -6.52 -0.76
N ARG A 27 -8.77 -6.96 -1.94
CA ARG A 27 -8.76 -8.36 -2.34
C ARG A 27 -7.47 -8.74 -3.04
N GLY A 28 -7.08 -10.01 -2.86
CA GLY A 28 -5.97 -10.61 -3.56
C GLY A 28 -6.40 -11.35 -4.84
N SER A 29 -5.45 -11.59 -5.70
CA SER A 29 -5.47 -12.46 -6.87
C SER A 29 -6.49 -12.08 -7.96
N THR A 30 -7.73 -11.74 -7.64
CA THR A 30 -8.76 -11.39 -8.61
C THR A 30 -9.89 -10.59 -7.94
N PRO A 31 -10.52 -9.66 -8.65
CA PRO A 31 -11.69 -8.98 -8.12
C PRO A 31 -12.84 -9.98 -7.93
N CYS A 32 -13.64 -9.76 -6.87
CA CYS A 32 -14.82 -10.56 -6.60
C CYS A 32 -16.04 -9.67 -6.33
N HIS A 33 -17.23 -10.16 -6.67
CA HIS A 33 -18.47 -9.43 -6.42
C HIS A 33 -19.60 -10.39 -6.08
N SER A 34 -20.21 -10.17 -4.92
CA SER A 34 -21.44 -10.85 -4.50
C SER A 34 -22.07 -10.10 -3.33
N ASP A 35 -23.30 -10.40 -2.98
CA ASP A 35 -23.94 -9.86 -1.77
C ASP A 35 -23.17 -10.23 -0.49
N ALA A 36 -22.39 -11.30 -0.53
CA ALA A 36 -21.60 -11.78 0.59
C ALA A 36 -20.20 -11.11 0.70
N THR A 37 -19.88 -10.16 -0.16
CA THR A 37 -18.57 -9.45 -0.17
C THR A 37 -18.70 -7.93 -0.05
N VAL A 38 -19.90 -7.43 0.27
CA VAL A 38 -20.22 -5.99 0.28
C VAL A 38 -19.50 -5.24 1.42
N LYS A 39 -19.34 -5.88 2.59
CA LYS A 39 -18.75 -5.25 3.77
C LYS A 39 -17.28 -4.90 3.60
N TYR A 40 -16.50 -5.83 3.04
CA TYR A 40 -15.06 -5.62 2.83
C TYR A 40 -14.74 -5.11 1.42
N GLY A 41 -15.64 -5.30 0.48
CA GLY A 41 -15.44 -4.94 -0.91
C GLY A 41 -14.85 -6.06 -1.76
N GLY A 42 -14.78 -5.86 -3.07
CA GLY A 42 -14.35 -6.86 -4.05
C GLY A 42 -13.24 -6.41 -4.99
N ASN A 43 -12.73 -5.17 -4.85
CA ASN A 43 -11.65 -4.67 -5.69
C ASN A 43 -10.28 -5.14 -5.20
N THR A 44 -9.36 -5.31 -6.16
CA THR A 44 -7.98 -5.70 -5.88
C THR A 44 -7.12 -4.52 -5.47
N SER A 45 -5.93 -4.83 -4.99
CA SER A 45 -4.99 -4.02 -4.23
C SER A 45 -4.82 -2.57 -4.71
N CYS A 46 -5.32 -1.62 -3.92
CA CYS A 46 -5.06 -0.20 -4.10
C CYS A 46 -5.29 0.55 -2.78
N VAL A 47 -4.28 1.25 -2.30
CA VAL A 47 -4.34 2.08 -1.09
C VAL A 47 -3.75 3.43 -1.38
N SER A 48 -4.39 4.53 -0.95
CA SER A 48 -3.84 5.87 -1.10
C SER A 48 -3.41 6.49 0.22
N LEU A 49 -2.32 7.22 0.17
CA LEU A 49 -1.83 8.07 1.25
C LEU A 49 -2.08 9.54 0.88
N ALA A 50 -2.82 10.23 1.73
CA ALA A 50 -3.00 11.68 1.67
C ALA A 50 -2.08 12.33 2.72
N ILE A 51 -0.99 12.94 2.25
CA ILE A 51 0.02 13.59 3.07
C ILE A 51 -0.10 15.11 2.86
N PRO A 52 -0.26 15.91 3.92
CA PRO A 52 -0.39 17.35 3.78
C PRO A 52 0.75 17.97 2.97
N GLY A 53 0.40 18.79 1.97
CA GLY A 53 1.35 19.46 1.09
C GLY A 53 2.04 18.57 0.04
N HIS A 54 1.63 17.34 -0.13
CA HIS A 54 2.17 16.42 -1.12
C HIS A 54 1.10 15.94 -2.10
N ASP A 55 1.54 15.55 -3.29
CA ASP A 55 0.70 14.83 -4.22
C ASP A 55 0.38 13.42 -3.66
N PRO A 56 -0.78 12.82 -3.97
CA PRO A 56 -1.16 11.52 -3.43
C PRO A 56 -0.13 10.45 -3.78
N ILE A 57 0.17 9.59 -2.80
CA ILE A 57 0.99 8.40 -2.98
C ILE A 57 0.06 7.19 -2.90
N LEU A 58 0.17 6.28 -3.86
CA LEU A 58 -0.59 5.04 -3.89
C LEU A 58 0.33 3.84 -3.67
N PHE A 59 -0.21 2.83 -3.01
CA PHE A 59 0.30 1.47 -3.09
C PHE A 59 -0.58 0.69 -4.06
N ASP A 60 0.04 0.17 -5.11
CA ASP A 60 -0.54 -0.63 -6.17
C ASP A 60 -1.66 0.02 -7.01
N MET A 61 -1.93 -0.59 -8.14
CA MET A 61 -2.84 -0.13 -9.18
C MET A 61 -3.85 -1.23 -9.57
N GLY A 62 -4.32 -2.02 -8.59
CA GLY A 62 -5.40 -2.98 -8.82
C GLY A 62 -6.71 -2.31 -9.21
N THR A 63 -7.80 -3.05 -9.27
CA THR A 63 -9.11 -2.50 -9.70
C THR A 63 -9.62 -1.37 -8.82
N GLY A 64 -9.14 -1.29 -7.56
CA GLY A 64 -9.41 -0.16 -6.65
C GLY A 64 -8.94 1.19 -7.17
N LEU A 65 -7.91 1.23 -8.04
CA LEU A 65 -7.40 2.48 -8.63
C LEU A 65 -8.48 3.26 -9.40
N ARG A 66 -9.39 2.57 -10.07
CA ARG A 66 -10.51 3.21 -10.74
C ARG A 66 -11.35 4.06 -9.78
N TYR A 67 -11.60 3.55 -8.57
CA TYR A 67 -12.40 4.26 -7.56
C TYR A 67 -11.65 5.42 -6.94
N PHE A 68 -10.35 5.29 -6.69
CA PHE A 68 -9.51 6.42 -6.34
C PHE A 68 -9.60 7.52 -7.40
N GLY A 69 -9.52 7.15 -8.70
CA GLY A 69 -9.57 8.09 -9.82
C GLY A 69 -10.87 8.90 -9.91
N LEU A 70 -12.02 8.35 -9.48
CA LEU A 70 -13.29 9.06 -9.47
C LEU A 70 -13.31 10.28 -8.53
N GLY A 71 -12.45 10.27 -7.50
CA GLY A 71 -12.29 11.38 -6.55
C GLY A 71 -11.23 12.41 -6.95
N GLN A 72 -10.54 12.22 -8.07
CA GLN A 72 -9.43 13.06 -8.52
C GLN A 72 -9.84 14.05 -9.62
N ALA A 73 -9.01 15.08 -9.82
CA ALA A 73 -9.16 16.00 -10.92
C ALA A 73 -9.04 15.29 -12.29
N ASN A 74 -10.00 15.52 -13.18
CA ASN A 74 -10.04 14.96 -14.54
C ASN A 74 -9.93 16.10 -15.57
N ASP A 75 -9.00 17.02 -15.38
CA ASP A 75 -8.78 18.22 -16.20
C ASP A 75 -7.31 18.41 -16.63
N GLY A 76 -6.46 17.40 -16.34
CA GLY A 76 -5.03 17.44 -16.63
C GLY A 76 -4.17 18.00 -15.49
N THR A 77 -4.76 18.41 -14.37
CA THR A 77 -4.00 18.93 -13.22
C THR A 77 -3.55 17.84 -12.25
N PHE A 78 -4.03 16.61 -12.41
CA PHE A 78 -3.65 15.49 -11.54
C PHE A 78 -2.13 15.29 -11.54
N ARG A 79 -1.58 15.12 -10.34
CA ARG A 79 -0.21 14.70 -10.07
C ARG A 79 -0.27 13.61 -9.01
N GLY A 80 0.55 12.56 -9.13
CA GLY A 80 0.56 11.50 -8.14
C GLY A 80 1.69 10.49 -8.34
N HIS A 81 1.89 9.65 -7.33
CA HIS A 81 2.93 8.64 -7.29
C HIS A 81 2.31 7.27 -6.97
N CYS A 82 2.82 6.21 -7.59
CA CYS A 82 2.46 4.84 -7.27
C CYS A 82 3.71 4.06 -6.87
N LEU A 83 3.69 3.46 -5.72
CA LEU A 83 4.65 2.48 -5.22
C LEU A 83 4.08 1.09 -5.55
N LEU A 84 4.43 0.57 -6.70
CA LEU A 84 3.96 -0.71 -7.21
C LEU A 84 4.75 -1.85 -6.58
N SER A 85 4.07 -2.74 -5.86
CA SER A 85 4.71 -3.88 -5.21
C SER A 85 5.30 -4.85 -6.24
N HIS A 86 4.52 -5.25 -7.24
CA HIS A 86 4.94 -6.16 -8.31
C HIS A 86 3.94 -6.12 -9.49
N LEU A 87 4.20 -6.94 -10.51
CA LEU A 87 3.50 -6.85 -11.80
C LEU A 87 2.38 -7.90 -12.00
N HIS A 88 1.90 -8.59 -10.94
CA HIS A 88 0.71 -9.43 -11.06
C HIS A 88 -0.52 -8.59 -11.43
N TRP A 89 -1.49 -9.20 -12.08
CA TRP A 89 -2.64 -8.47 -12.64
C TRP A 89 -3.49 -7.76 -11.60
N ASP A 90 -3.68 -8.36 -10.47
CA ASP A 90 -4.46 -7.78 -9.36
C ASP A 90 -3.81 -6.54 -8.75
N HIS A 91 -2.55 -6.25 -9.09
CA HIS A 91 -1.84 -5.03 -8.72
C HIS A 91 -1.70 -4.00 -9.86
N THR A 92 -2.08 -4.35 -11.10
CA THR A 92 -1.83 -3.50 -12.28
C THR A 92 -3.04 -3.25 -13.16
N GLN A 93 -4.09 -4.09 -13.08
CA GLN A 93 -5.20 -4.07 -14.04
C GLN A 93 -6.11 -2.82 -13.95
N GLY A 94 -5.98 -2.02 -12.91
CA GLY A 94 -6.71 -0.75 -12.79
C GLY A 94 -6.11 0.41 -13.60
N LEU A 95 -4.82 0.32 -13.96
CA LEU A 95 -4.12 1.41 -14.65
C LEU A 95 -4.82 1.87 -15.94
N PRO A 96 -5.28 0.98 -16.84
CA PRO A 96 -5.97 1.41 -18.07
C PRO A 96 -7.29 2.13 -17.84
N PHE A 97 -7.86 2.04 -16.64
CA PHE A 97 -9.15 2.63 -16.27
C PHE A 97 -9.00 3.80 -15.29
N PHE A 98 -7.78 4.28 -15.09
CA PHE A 98 -7.49 5.42 -14.24
C PHE A 98 -7.71 6.73 -15.02
N THR A 99 -8.91 7.28 -14.88
CA THR A 99 -9.36 8.42 -15.70
C THR A 99 -8.47 9.67 -15.62
N PRO A 100 -7.83 10.04 -14.50
CA PRO A 100 -6.97 11.24 -14.48
C PRO A 100 -5.87 11.25 -15.54
N ILE A 101 -5.23 10.11 -15.84
CA ILE A 101 -4.14 10.04 -16.83
C ILE A 101 -4.65 10.05 -18.29
N LEU A 102 -5.96 10.03 -18.51
CA LEU A 102 -6.57 10.20 -19.83
C LEU A 102 -6.73 11.66 -20.21
N HIS A 103 -6.14 12.59 -19.47
CA HIS A 103 -6.17 14.03 -19.72
C HIS A 103 -4.75 14.57 -19.92
N THR A 104 -4.59 15.36 -21.02
CA THR A 104 -3.30 16.02 -21.31
C THR A 104 -2.89 16.93 -20.15
N GLY A 105 -1.65 16.81 -19.73
CA GLY A 105 -1.09 17.57 -18.62
C GLY A 105 -1.07 16.82 -17.30
N ALA A 106 -1.87 15.75 -17.12
CA ALA A 106 -1.76 14.90 -15.93
C ALA A 106 -0.40 14.18 -15.89
N GLU A 107 0.12 13.93 -14.68
CA GLU A 107 1.39 13.26 -14.47
C GLU A 107 1.25 12.15 -13.41
N PHE A 108 1.85 11.00 -13.69
CA PHE A 108 1.82 9.86 -12.80
C PHE A 108 3.18 9.14 -12.82
N ASP A 109 3.85 9.12 -11.67
CA ASP A 109 5.14 8.47 -11.48
C ASP A 109 4.93 7.08 -10.85
N ILE A 110 5.40 6.02 -11.51
CA ILE A 110 5.24 4.63 -11.08
C ILE A 110 6.62 4.07 -10.72
N TYR A 111 6.78 3.66 -9.47
CA TYR A 111 7.98 3.04 -8.91
C TYR A 111 7.71 1.56 -8.70
N GLY A 112 8.57 0.67 -9.19
CA GLY A 112 8.38 -0.77 -9.00
C GLY A 112 9.59 -1.60 -9.40
N PRO A 113 9.61 -2.92 -9.08
CA PRO A 113 10.77 -3.76 -9.33
C PRO A 113 10.88 -4.17 -10.81
N PRO A 114 12.09 -4.09 -11.39
CA PRO A 114 12.37 -4.72 -12.68
C PRO A 114 12.30 -6.25 -12.56
N GLN A 115 12.10 -6.92 -13.67
CA GLN A 115 11.94 -8.37 -13.72
C GLN A 115 13.30 -9.09 -13.78
N GLU A 116 13.33 -10.37 -13.39
CA GLU A 116 14.55 -11.20 -13.41
C GLU A 116 15.15 -11.37 -14.81
N ASP A 117 14.34 -11.27 -15.86
CA ASP A 117 14.78 -11.33 -17.26
C ASP A 117 15.30 -9.98 -17.80
N GLY A 118 15.40 -8.97 -16.94
CA GLY A 118 15.90 -7.64 -17.26
C GLY A 118 14.86 -6.68 -17.84
N ARG A 119 13.60 -7.08 -17.99
CA ARG A 119 12.54 -6.15 -18.40
C ARG A 119 12.23 -5.18 -17.26
N THR A 120 12.09 -3.90 -17.62
CA THR A 120 11.64 -2.85 -16.71
C THR A 120 10.13 -2.94 -16.44
N VAL A 121 9.65 -2.24 -15.39
CA VAL A 121 8.19 -2.04 -15.16
C VAL A 121 7.52 -1.49 -16.42
N ARG A 122 8.15 -0.51 -17.08
CA ARG A 122 7.69 0.06 -18.33
C ARG A 122 7.50 -0.99 -19.42
N ASP A 123 8.51 -1.84 -19.63
CA ASP A 123 8.48 -2.83 -20.72
C ASP A 123 7.32 -3.80 -20.56
N VAL A 124 7.06 -4.25 -19.33
CA VAL A 124 5.98 -5.19 -19.04
C VAL A 124 4.62 -4.52 -19.20
N LEU A 125 4.41 -3.31 -18.65
CA LEU A 125 3.13 -2.60 -18.79
C LEU A 125 2.83 -2.21 -20.24
N TYR A 126 3.84 -1.83 -21.02
CA TYR A 126 3.66 -1.58 -22.46
C TYR A 126 3.36 -2.84 -23.26
N ALA A 127 3.86 -4.00 -22.84
CA ALA A 127 3.55 -5.26 -23.47
C ALA A 127 2.14 -5.78 -23.15
N THR A 128 1.59 -5.41 -21.99
CA THR A 128 0.28 -5.88 -21.53
C THR A 128 -0.86 -4.93 -21.86
N ILE A 129 -0.64 -3.61 -21.83
CA ILE A 129 -1.67 -2.60 -22.14
C ILE A 129 -1.56 -2.20 -23.61
N ARG A 130 -2.02 -3.10 -24.50
CA ARG A 130 -2.01 -2.94 -25.95
C ARG A 130 -2.90 -3.97 -26.63
N PRO A 131 -3.29 -3.78 -27.90
CA PRO A 131 -3.98 -4.82 -28.66
C PRO A 131 -3.17 -6.14 -28.72
N PRO A 132 -3.84 -7.30 -28.63
CA PRO A 132 -5.28 -7.51 -28.53
C PRO A 132 -5.83 -7.45 -27.09
N LEU A 133 -5.00 -7.28 -26.05
CA LEU A 133 -5.41 -7.33 -24.64
C LEU A 133 -6.15 -6.05 -24.19
N PHE A 134 -5.79 -4.92 -24.79
CA PHE A 134 -6.43 -3.63 -24.56
C PHE A 134 -6.59 -2.88 -25.89
N PRO A 135 -7.64 -2.05 -26.10
CA PRO A 135 -7.93 -1.49 -27.42
C PRO A 135 -6.91 -0.47 -27.94
N ILE A 136 -6.18 0.20 -27.04
CA ILE A 136 -5.14 1.18 -27.37
C ILE A 136 -3.84 0.84 -26.64
N GLU A 137 -2.73 1.39 -27.11
CA GLU A 137 -1.44 1.25 -26.43
C GLU A 137 -1.32 2.25 -25.27
N LEU A 138 -0.62 1.88 -24.21
CA LEU A 138 -0.34 2.77 -23.07
C LEU A 138 0.38 4.07 -23.51
N THR A 139 1.16 4.01 -24.60
CA THR A 139 1.82 5.17 -25.23
C THR A 139 0.84 6.21 -25.82
N GLN A 140 -0.42 5.82 -26.03
CA GLN A 140 -1.46 6.70 -26.57
C GLN A 140 -2.26 7.43 -25.48
N PHE A 141 -1.95 7.17 -24.21
CA PHE A 141 -2.57 7.91 -23.10
C PHE A 141 -2.04 9.33 -23.09
N PRO A 142 -2.93 10.36 -23.02
CA PRO A 142 -2.50 11.76 -23.15
C PRO A 142 -1.76 12.30 -21.92
N GLY A 143 -1.90 11.68 -20.75
CA GLY A 143 -1.15 12.00 -19.54
C GLY A 143 0.29 11.47 -19.60
N ILE A 144 1.16 12.05 -18.82
CA ILE A 144 2.57 11.67 -18.74
C ILE A 144 2.71 10.58 -17.66
N ILE A 145 3.15 9.40 -18.06
CA ILE A 145 3.49 8.32 -17.13
C ILE A 145 5.00 8.15 -17.14
N ARG A 146 5.64 8.27 -15.95
CA ARG A 146 7.07 8.02 -15.77
C ARG A 146 7.24 6.73 -14.99
N PHE A 147 8.25 5.96 -15.34
CA PHE A 147 8.55 4.68 -14.70
C PHE A 147 9.92 4.75 -14.04
N HIS A 148 9.99 4.27 -12.82
CA HIS A 148 11.19 4.24 -12.00
C HIS A 148 11.41 2.82 -11.49
N ASP A 149 12.47 2.18 -11.97
CA ASP A 149 12.83 0.84 -11.47
C ASP A 149 13.44 0.98 -10.07
N VAL A 150 12.87 0.28 -9.11
CA VAL A 150 13.32 0.28 -7.71
C VAL A 150 13.42 -1.15 -7.19
N THR A 151 14.39 -1.37 -6.30
CA THR A 151 14.62 -2.63 -5.60
C THR A 151 14.97 -2.35 -4.14
N ASP A 152 16.21 -2.60 -3.72
CA ASP A 152 16.70 -2.36 -2.34
C ASP A 152 17.32 -0.96 -2.23
N ASN A 153 16.51 0.09 -2.37
CA ASN A 153 16.96 1.47 -2.32
C ASN A 153 15.99 2.39 -1.58
N ASP A 154 16.54 3.50 -1.09
CA ASP A 154 15.80 4.56 -0.44
C ASP A 154 15.74 5.78 -1.37
N PHE A 155 14.61 6.48 -1.39
CA PHE A 155 14.43 7.71 -2.16
C PHE A 155 13.45 8.67 -1.46
N THR A 156 13.32 9.87 -1.99
CA THR A 156 12.40 10.88 -1.44
C THR A 156 11.41 11.35 -2.49
N ILE A 157 10.19 11.66 -2.03
CA ILE A 157 9.17 12.37 -2.79
C ILE A 157 9.04 13.76 -2.18
N GLY A 158 9.24 14.78 -3.00
CA GLY A 158 9.16 16.19 -2.58
C GLY A 158 7.72 16.68 -2.39
N ALA A 159 7.59 17.88 -1.84
CA ALA A 159 6.30 18.56 -1.75
C ALA A 159 5.68 18.80 -3.13
N SER A 160 4.34 18.89 -3.18
CA SER A 160 3.63 19.18 -4.42
C SER A 160 4.03 20.54 -5.00
N ALA A 161 3.94 20.70 -6.32
CA ALA A 161 4.23 21.98 -6.97
C ALA A 161 3.31 23.11 -6.45
N ALA A 162 2.06 22.80 -6.09
CA ALA A 162 1.12 23.75 -5.52
C ALA A 162 1.54 24.20 -4.11
N ALA A 163 2.01 23.29 -3.26
CA ALA A 163 2.54 23.63 -1.94
C ALA A 163 3.82 24.44 -2.04
N SER A 164 4.73 24.07 -2.94
CA SER A 164 6.01 24.76 -3.16
C SER A 164 5.83 26.18 -3.74
N ALA A 165 4.72 26.45 -4.42
CA ALA A 165 4.40 27.78 -4.97
C ALA A 165 3.65 28.70 -3.98
N SER A 166 3.25 28.18 -2.80
CA SER A 166 2.55 28.97 -1.80
C SER A 166 3.51 29.98 -1.16
N ALA A 167 3.05 31.25 -1.07
CA ALA A 167 3.78 32.31 -0.37
C ALA A 167 3.60 32.27 1.17
N ASP A 168 2.74 31.38 1.68
CA ASP A 168 2.53 31.20 3.12
C ASP A 168 3.69 30.41 3.72
N ALA A 169 4.40 31.01 4.63
CA ALA A 169 5.57 30.43 5.30
C ALA A 169 5.24 29.12 6.06
N ASP A 170 4.00 28.96 6.51
CA ASP A 170 3.52 27.75 7.21
C ASP A 170 3.33 26.54 6.27
N VAL A 171 3.29 26.76 4.96
CA VAL A 171 3.16 25.69 3.91
C VAL A 171 4.49 25.39 3.25
N ALA A 172 5.50 26.27 3.40
CA ALA A 172 6.78 26.17 2.68
C ALA A 172 7.73 25.09 3.20
N ASP A 173 7.51 24.53 4.40
CA ASP A 173 8.37 23.49 5.00
C ASP A 173 7.56 22.24 5.40
N VAL A 174 6.90 21.62 4.43
CA VAL A 174 6.15 20.37 4.66
C VAL A 174 7.07 19.14 4.74
N GLY A 175 8.39 19.34 4.57
CA GLY A 175 9.38 18.26 4.56
C GLY A 175 9.29 17.36 3.33
N ASN A 176 10.19 16.40 3.24
CA ASN A 176 10.14 15.36 2.21
C ASN A 176 9.54 14.08 2.77
N VAL A 177 8.82 13.35 1.93
CA VAL A 177 8.43 11.97 2.22
C VAL A 177 9.61 11.06 1.91
N THR A 178 10.06 10.27 2.86
CA THR A 178 11.09 9.24 2.64
C THR A 178 10.41 7.91 2.33
N VAL A 179 10.87 7.26 1.29
CA VAL A 179 10.41 5.92 0.88
C VAL A 179 11.58 4.96 0.95
N LYS A 180 11.41 3.84 1.68
CA LYS A 180 12.29 2.67 1.59
C LYS A 180 11.60 1.61 0.74
N ALA A 181 12.32 1.08 -0.24
CA ALA A 181 11.91 -0.11 -1.00
C ALA A 181 12.87 -1.26 -0.68
N ARG A 182 12.33 -2.45 -0.43
CA ARG A 182 13.11 -3.69 -0.24
C ARG A 182 12.43 -4.83 -0.94
N LEU A 183 13.22 -5.70 -1.56
CA LEU A 183 12.70 -6.95 -2.09
C LEU A 183 12.28 -7.88 -0.95
N ILE A 184 11.04 -8.34 -1.01
CA ILE A 184 10.44 -9.27 -0.04
C ILE A 184 10.15 -10.62 -0.70
N PRO A 185 10.11 -11.73 0.06
CA PRO A 185 9.77 -13.06 -0.47
C PRO A 185 8.38 -13.09 -1.13
N HIS A 186 8.35 -13.48 -2.39
CA HIS A 186 7.15 -13.75 -3.18
C HIS A 186 7.49 -14.53 -4.46
N VAL A 187 6.50 -14.84 -5.29
CA VAL A 187 6.69 -15.41 -6.64
C VAL A 187 7.01 -14.30 -7.63
N GLY A 188 8.29 -14.15 -7.98
CA GLY A 188 8.82 -13.05 -8.78
C GLY A 188 9.26 -11.82 -7.97
N PRO A 189 9.94 -10.86 -8.61
CA PRO A 189 10.42 -9.65 -7.93
C PRO A 189 9.27 -8.85 -7.34
N THR A 190 9.30 -8.67 -6.01
CA THR A 190 8.26 -7.98 -5.25
C THR A 190 8.89 -7.06 -4.24
N CYS A 191 8.51 -5.78 -4.26
CA CYS A 191 8.92 -4.77 -3.29
C CYS A 191 7.89 -4.62 -2.17
N GLY A 192 8.36 -4.68 -0.94
CA GLY A 192 7.70 -4.02 0.17
C GLY A 192 8.16 -2.55 0.24
N TYR A 193 7.32 -1.70 0.80
CA TYR A 193 7.60 -0.27 0.94
C TYR A 193 7.39 0.20 2.38
N ARG A 194 8.23 1.15 2.83
CA ARG A 194 7.97 1.97 4.01
C ARG A 194 7.96 3.43 3.60
N VAL A 195 6.87 4.12 3.89
CA VAL A 195 6.71 5.56 3.72
C VAL A 195 6.82 6.23 5.08
N THR A 196 7.67 7.25 5.20
CA THR A 196 7.87 8.00 6.45
C THR A 196 7.74 9.49 6.17
N TRP A 197 6.91 10.18 6.96
CA TRP A 197 6.74 11.63 6.94
C TRP A 197 6.52 12.14 8.36
N ASN A 198 7.25 13.18 8.76
CA ASN A 198 7.18 13.80 10.09
C ASN A 198 7.22 12.80 11.26
N GLY A 199 8.07 11.76 11.15
CA GLY A 199 8.20 10.71 12.16
C GLY A 199 7.09 9.66 12.15
N THR A 200 6.01 9.85 11.40
CA THR A 200 4.97 8.83 11.18
C THR A 200 5.38 7.88 10.06
N SER A 201 5.21 6.58 10.26
CA SER A 201 5.64 5.56 9.31
C SER A 201 4.56 4.53 9.00
N ILE A 202 4.42 4.22 7.70
CA ILE A 202 3.49 3.24 7.17
C ILE A 202 4.27 2.26 6.31
N ALA A 203 4.13 0.96 6.59
CA ALA A 203 4.70 -0.10 5.77
C ALA A 203 3.61 -0.83 4.98
N TYR A 204 3.92 -1.18 3.73
CA TYR A 204 3.07 -1.95 2.83
C TYR A 204 3.83 -3.19 2.34
N LEU A 205 3.35 -4.36 2.76
CA LEU A 205 3.88 -5.66 2.40
C LEU A 205 2.73 -6.54 1.88
N SER A 206 2.16 -6.16 0.73
CA SER A 206 1.22 -7.03 0.02
C SER A 206 2.00 -8.17 -0.61
N ASP A 207 1.39 -9.35 -0.68
CA ASP A 207 1.99 -10.53 -1.30
C ASP A 207 3.35 -10.90 -0.66
N HIS A 208 3.36 -10.95 0.66
CA HIS A 208 4.54 -11.37 1.41
C HIS A 208 4.45 -12.86 1.75
N GLN A 209 5.28 -13.64 1.07
CA GLN A 209 5.37 -15.09 1.28
C GLN A 209 6.04 -15.41 2.62
N MET A 210 5.32 -16.04 3.53
CA MET A 210 5.95 -16.65 4.71
C MET A 210 6.75 -17.90 4.34
N PRO A 211 7.65 -18.40 5.21
CA PRO A 211 8.41 -19.63 4.94
C PRO A 211 7.53 -20.81 4.56
N TYR A 212 7.93 -21.55 3.51
CA TYR A 212 7.16 -22.67 2.96
C TYR A 212 6.88 -23.80 3.98
N ASP A 213 7.74 -23.94 4.98
CA ASP A 213 7.58 -24.92 6.07
C ASP A 213 6.63 -24.45 7.19
N GLY A 214 6.08 -23.25 7.05
CA GLY A 214 5.19 -22.65 8.04
C GLY A 214 5.88 -22.11 9.29
N SER A 215 7.22 -22.01 9.29
CA SER A 215 7.96 -21.48 10.41
C SER A 215 7.74 -19.99 10.61
N MET A 216 7.78 -19.55 11.88
CA MET A 216 7.73 -18.14 12.26
C MET A 216 9.12 -17.52 12.18
N SER A 217 9.59 -17.28 10.96
CA SER A 217 10.85 -16.57 10.68
C SER A 217 10.63 -15.52 9.60
N ALA A 218 11.33 -14.40 9.69
CA ALA A 218 11.16 -13.27 8.80
C ALA A 218 12.45 -12.97 8.03
N SER A 219 12.31 -12.47 6.81
CA SER A 219 13.42 -11.91 6.07
C SER A 219 13.91 -10.62 6.75
N PRO A 220 15.23 -10.33 6.74
CA PRO A 220 15.74 -9.07 7.25
C PRO A 220 15.10 -7.84 6.59
N ALA A 221 14.80 -7.93 5.29
CA ALA A 221 14.13 -6.88 4.52
C ALA A 221 12.73 -6.57 5.06
N ALA A 222 11.91 -7.60 5.33
CA ALA A 222 10.58 -7.40 5.90
C ALA A 222 10.66 -6.77 7.29
N LEU A 223 11.56 -7.24 8.17
CA LEU A 223 11.76 -6.64 9.49
C LEU A 223 12.21 -5.18 9.41
N GLU A 224 13.16 -4.85 8.51
CA GLU A 224 13.62 -3.47 8.31
C GLU A 224 12.49 -2.53 7.90
N LEU A 225 11.59 -2.98 7.01
CA LEU A 225 10.47 -2.16 6.54
C LEU A 225 9.47 -1.84 7.65
N ILE A 226 9.18 -2.81 8.53
CA ILE A 226 8.11 -2.69 9.51
C ILE A 226 8.58 -2.29 10.92
N ASP A 227 9.89 -2.16 11.14
CA ASP A 227 10.50 -1.84 12.44
C ASP A 227 9.88 -0.57 13.06
N GLY A 228 9.16 -0.74 14.17
CA GLY A 228 8.50 0.33 14.91
C GLY A 228 7.44 1.12 14.14
N CYS A 229 6.88 0.59 13.04
CA CYS A 229 5.88 1.31 12.23
C CYS A 229 4.62 1.64 13.01
N ASP A 230 4.04 2.80 12.67
CA ASP A 230 2.74 3.22 13.20
C ASP A 230 1.59 2.41 12.59
N LEU A 231 1.72 2.03 11.31
CA LEU A 231 0.79 1.15 10.60
C LEU A 231 1.55 0.20 9.68
N VAL A 232 1.24 -1.07 9.75
CA VAL A 232 1.63 -2.08 8.76
C VAL A 232 0.38 -2.54 8.01
N ILE A 233 0.42 -2.47 6.68
CA ILE A 233 -0.58 -3.05 5.77
C ILE A 233 0.04 -4.32 5.20
N HIS A 234 -0.50 -5.48 5.54
CA HIS A 234 0.19 -6.75 5.28
C HIS A 234 -0.75 -7.81 4.71
N ASP A 235 -0.19 -8.63 3.81
CA ASP A 235 -0.83 -9.86 3.34
C ASP A 235 -1.33 -10.70 4.53
N SER A 236 -2.53 -11.24 4.38
CA SER A 236 -3.16 -12.09 5.40
C SER A 236 -4.15 -13.05 4.75
N GLN A 237 -3.77 -13.53 3.55
CA GLN A 237 -4.70 -14.26 2.68
C GLN A 237 -5.19 -15.55 3.31
N TYR A 238 -4.37 -16.23 4.13
CA TYR A 238 -4.69 -17.55 4.68
C TYR A 238 -4.80 -17.57 6.21
N LEU A 239 -5.37 -18.66 6.71
CA LEU A 239 -5.20 -19.11 8.08
C LEU A 239 -4.20 -20.29 8.10
N SER A 240 -3.57 -20.53 9.26
CA SER A 240 -2.58 -21.60 9.44
C SER A 240 -3.12 -22.98 9.01
N ALA A 241 -4.41 -23.24 9.21
CA ALA A 241 -5.04 -24.50 8.80
C ALA A 241 -5.10 -24.70 7.27
N GLU A 242 -5.05 -23.61 6.49
CA GLU A 242 -5.14 -23.62 5.02
C GLU A 242 -3.75 -23.63 4.37
N PHE A 243 -2.74 -23.12 5.07
CA PHE A 243 -1.43 -22.80 4.52
C PHE A 243 -0.71 -24.03 3.95
N ALA A 244 -0.82 -25.18 4.60
CA ALA A 244 -0.12 -26.40 4.16
C ALA A 244 -0.40 -26.80 2.70
N HIS A 245 -1.59 -26.48 2.18
CA HIS A 245 -1.98 -26.76 0.78
C HIS A 245 -1.69 -25.61 -0.18
N LYS A 246 -1.32 -24.43 0.34
CA LYS A 246 -1.14 -23.18 -0.40
C LYS A 246 0.23 -22.53 -0.14
N SER A 247 1.15 -23.25 0.51
CA SER A 247 2.44 -22.71 0.97
C SER A 247 3.34 -22.16 -0.15
N THR A 248 3.10 -22.54 -1.40
CA THR A 248 3.86 -22.10 -2.58
C THR A 248 3.15 -21.02 -3.41
N TRP A 249 2.05 -20.47 -2.90
CA TRP A 249 1.21 -19.54 -3.66
C TRP A 249 1.61 -18.06 -3.50
N GLY A 250 2.64 -17.79 -2.70
CA GLY A 250 3.19 -16.43 -2.60
C GLY A 250 2.62 -15.59 -1.46
N HIS A 251 1.89 -16.19 -0.52
CA HIS A 251 1.19 -15.45 0.54
C HIS A 251 1.53 -15.96 1.94
N CYS A 252 0.95 -15.32 2.93
CA CYS A 252 1.11 -15.73 4.32
C CYS A 252 -0.22 -15.94 5.06
N THR A 253 -0.12 -16.31 6.32
CA THR A 253 -1.28 -16.44 7.22
C THR A 253 -1.48 -15.17 8.04
N ALA A 254 -2.74 -14.92 8.46
CA ALA A 254 -3.05 -13.83 9.35
C ALA A 254 -2.29 -13.93 10.69
N GLU A 255 -2.08 -15.16 11.17
CA GLU A 255 -1.28 -15.42 12.38
C GLU A 255 0.17 -15.02 12.20
N TYR A 256 0.77 -15.32 11.02
CA TYR A 256 2.13 -14.89 10.69
C TYR A 256 2.24 -13.37 10.59
N ALA A 257 1.26 -12.70 9.95
CA ALA A 257 1.23 -11.25 9.85
C ALA A 257 1.23 -10.56 11.22
N VAL A 258 0.42 -11.08 12.18
CA VAL A 258 0.39 -10.55 13.54
C VAL A 258 1.70 -10.82 14.28
N TRP A 259 2.26 -12.03 14.15
CA TRP A 259 3.55 -12.37 14.75
C TRP A 259 4.65 -11.44 14.25
N LEU A 260 4.73 -11.24 12.93
CA LEU A 260 5.75 -10.39 12.30
C LEU A 260 5.63 -8.93 12.75
N ALA A 261 4.41 -8.39 12.81
CA ALA A 261 4.15 -7.05 13.31
C ALA A 261 4.56 -6.88 14.79
N ALA A 262 4.33 -7.89 15.61
CA ALA A 262 4.72 -7.89 17.02
C ALA A 262 6.24 -7.96 17.20
N GLU A 263 6.94 -8.85 16.47
CA GLU A 263 8.40 -8.96 16.49
C GLU A 263 9.09 -7.65 16.13
N ALA A 264 8.52 -6.90 15.19
CA ALA A 264 9.05 -5.61 14.76
C ALA A 264 8.55 -4.42 15.58
N GLY A 265 7.74 -4.63 16.61
CA GLY A 265 7.23 -3.55 17.46
C GLY A 265 6.27 -2.59 16.77
N ALA A 266 5.58 -3.03 15.71
CA ALA A 266 4.58 -2.25 15.01
C ALA A 266 3.35 -1.98 15.90
N LYS A 267 2.76 -0.77 15.79
CA LYS A 267 1.64 -0.38 16.66
C LYS A 267 0.30 -0.94 16.15
N ARG A 268 0.07 -0.85 14.84
CA ARG A 268 -1.18 -1.27 14.18
C ARG A 268 -0.90 -2.16 12.97
N LEU A 269 -1.77 -3.14 12.76
CA LEU A 269 -1.75 -4.04 11.61
C LEU A 269 -3.11 -4.00 10.89
N ALA A 270 -3.10 -3.64 9.62
CA ALA A 270 -4.21 -3.83 8.71
C ALA A 270 -4.04 -5.17 7.98
N LEU A 271 -4.94 -6.11 8.23
CA LEU A 271 -5.04 -7.33 7.43
C LEU A 271 -5.52 -6.96 6.03
N PHE A 272 -4.76 -7.33 5.04
CA PHE A 272 -4.94 -6.93 3.65
C PHE A 272 -4.86 -8.13 2.72
N HIS A 273 -5.13 -7.94 1.43
CA HIS A 273 -5.04 -8.98 0.41
C HIS A 273 -5.92 -10.20 0.71
N HIS A 274 -7.20 -9.93 1.08
CA HIS A 274 -8.14 -10.98 1.46
C HIS A 274 -8.37 -11.96 0.30
N ASP A 275 -8.37 -13.28 0.61
CA ASP A 275 -8.67 -14.33 -0.37
C ASP A 275 -10.02 -14.03 -1.06
N PRO A 276 -10.08 -13.99 -2.40
CA PRO A 276 -11.30 -13.62 -3.14
C PRO A 276 -12.46 -14.62 -2.95
N THR A 277 -12.18 -15.81 -2.45
CA THR A 277 -13.21 -16.82 -2.15
C THR A 277 -13.87 -16.60 -0.79
N ARG A 278 -13.33 -15.71 0.07
CA ARG A 278 -13.90 -15.44 1.40
C ARG A 278 -15.09 -14.49 1.31
N CYS A 279 -16.21 -14.91 1.86
CA CYS A 279 -17.32 -14.00 2.18
C CYS A 279 -16.98 -13.10 3.38
N ASP A 280 -17.80 -12.10 3.62
CA ASP A 280 -17.62 -11.13 4.72
C ASP A 280 -17.51 -11.80 6.09
N ASP A 281 -18.35 -12.80 6.39
CA ASP A 281 -18.30 -13.57 7.65
C ASP A 281 -16.97 -14.32 7.80
N ALA A 282 -16.40 -14.82 6.69
CA ALA A 282 -15.11 -15.50 6.73
C ALA A 282 -13.95 -14.51 6.99
N VAL A 283 -14.01 -13.29 6.45
CA VAL A 283 -13.05 -12.22 6.78
C VAL A 283 -13.22 -11.78 8.23
N ASP A 284 -14.45 -11.67 8.74
CA ASP A 284 -14.72 -11.41 10.17
C ASP A 284 -14.07 -12.47 11.07
N TYR A 285 -14.18 -13.74 10.68
CA TYR A 285 -13.57 -14.84 11.43
C TYR A 285 -12.03 -14.73 11.45
N VAL A 286 -11.39 -14.51 10.30
CA VAL A 286 -9.93 -14.27 10.21
C VAL A 286 -9.53 -13.10 11.10
N THR A 287 -10.25 -12.00 11.01
CA THR A 287 -10.02 -10.79 11.82
C THR A 287 -10.13 -11.08 13.32
N LYS A 288 -11.12 -11.85 13.73
CA LYS A 288 -11.30 -12.23 15.14
C LYS A 288 -10.13 -13.07 15.65
N VAL A 289 -9.66 -14.02 14.85
CA VAL A 289 -8.47 -14.85 15.19
C VAL A 289 -7.25 -13.97 15.36
N ALA A 290 -6.97 -13.11 14.36
CA ALA A 290 -5.83 -12.22 14.36
C ALA A 290 -5.87 -11.21 15.52
N ARG A 291 -7.02 -10.60 15.81
CA ARG A 291 -7.19 -9.70 16.98
C ARG A 291 -6.87 -10.37 18.29
N GLY A 292 -7.36 -11.60 18.50
CA GLY A 292 -7.07 -12.34 19.72
C GLY A 292 -5.58 -12.66 19.92
N ILE A 293 -4.78 -12.72 18.83
CA ILE A 293 -3.32 -12.82 18.91
C ILE A 293 -2.73 -11.43 19.18
N GLY A 294 -3.16 -10.39 18.44
CA GLY A 294 -2.70 -9.01 18.57
C GLY A 294 -2.86 -8.46 19.97
N GLU A 295 -4.01 -8.69 20.63
CA GLU A 295 -4.27 -8.27 22.01
C GLU A 295 -3.22 -8.83 23.00
N ARG A 296 -2.72 -10.05 22.77
CA ARG A 296 -1.68 -10.67 23.63
C ARG A 296 -0.28 -10.17 23.33
N SER A 297 -0.05 -9.65 22.13
CA SER A 297 1.28 -9.19 21.67
C SER A 297 1.40 -7.66 21.57
N GLY A 298 0.35 -6.91 21.96
CA GLY A 298 0.37 -5.44 21.97
C GLY A 298 0.20 -4.77 20.60
N VAL A 299 -0.31 -5.50 19.59
CA VAL A 299 -0.59 -4.99 18.25
C VAL A 299 -2.08 -4.77 18.06
N GLU A 300 -2.49 -3.56 17.68
CA GLU A 300 -3.87 -3.30 17.29
C GLU A 300 -4.14 -3.85 15.89
N VAL A 301 -5.07 -4.81 15.75
CA VAL A 301 -5.35 -5.51 14.49
C VAL A 301 -6.75 -5.17 13.98
N PHE A 302 -6.86 -4.84 12.69
CA PHE A 302 -8.13 -4.68 11.99
C PHE A 302 -8.04 -5.23 10.56
N ALA A 303 -9.18 -5.57 9.97
CA ALA A 303 -9.23 -5.90 8.55
C ALA A 303 -9.45 -4.63 7.73
N ALA A 304 -8.67 -4.48 6.66
CA ALA A 304 -8.91 -3.44 5.67
C ALA A 304 -10.24 -3.69 4.94
N SER A 305 -10.96 -2.63 4.60
CA SER A 305 -12.18 -2.68 3.80
C SER A 305 -12.22 -1.51 2.82
N GLU A 306 -12.86 -1.70 1.68
CA GLU A 306 -13.03 -0.61 0.71
C GLU A 306 -13.77 0.58 1.33
N GLY A 307 -13.30 1.79 1.03
CA GLY A 307 -13.84 3.04 1.56
C GLY A 307 -13.39 3.39 2.98
N LEU A 308 -12.74 2.46 3.71
CA LEU A 308 -12.18 2.76 5.02
C LEU A 308 -11.05 3.79 4.89
N THR A 309 -11.17 4.90 5.62
CA THR A 309 -10.11 5.89 5.79
C THR A 309 -9.71 5.99 7.26
N ILE A 310 -8.43 5.89 7.53
CA ILE A 310 -7.88 6.04 8.87
C ILE A 310 -6.83 7.14 8.90
N GLN A 311 -6.58 7.69 10.08
CA GLN A 311 -5.51 8.67 10.32
C GLN A 311 -4.38 7.99 11.11
N VAL A 312 -3.18 8.23 10.63
CA VAL A 312 -1.94 7.71 11.23
C VAL A 312 -1.10 8.84 11.75
#